data_c1ec8cd5f6f8780d5e6256cdd9a143e2
#
_entry.id   c1ec8cd5f6f8780d5e6256cdd9a143e2
#
_cell.length_a   1.000
_cell.length_b   1.000
_cell.length_c   1.000
_cell.angle_alpha   90.00
_cell.angle_beta   90.00
_cell.angle_gamma   90.00
#
_symmetry.space_group_name_H-M   'P 1'
#
loop_
_entity.id
_entity.type
_entity.pdbx_description
1 polymer ?
#
loop_
_entity_poly.entity_id
_entity_poly.type
_entity_poly.pdbx_seq_one_letter_code
_entity_poly.pdbx_strand_id
1 'polypeptide(L)'
;MNLHTDSNALALKLQSRDATREPTWVRYTLITVALIFFLSCLMLPLILVFVEAFKQGLEVYVQALIDPDTLSAVKLTLLTAAIAVPIKVIFGVAAAWAVSKFQFKGKAILTTIIDMPFSVSPVIAGLMIVLIFGAQGWLGGWLMDHDIKILYAVPGIVLATIFITVPFVARELIPLMEAQGTEEEEAAIVLGASGWQTFWKVTLPNIKWGLIYGVILCNARAMGEFGAVSVVSGHIRGETNTLPLHVEILYNEYTFSAAFAVSSLLAFLALLTLVLKTWLELHQDKPEPHSTDS
;
A
#
# COMPACT_ATOMS: atom_id res chain seq x y z
N MET A 1 29.58 -47.35 -21.82
CA MET A 1 30.45 -46.21 -22.21
C MET A 1 29.65 -44.92 -21.94
N ASN A 2 29.95 -44.19 -20.89
CA ASN A 2 29.62 -42.78 -20.58
C ASN A 2 29.53 -42.44 -19.08
N LEU A 3 30.26 -43.19 -18.21
CA LEU A 3 30.31 -42.81 -16.78
C LEU A 3 31.35 -41.69 -16.52
N HIS A 4 32.26 -41.40 -17.45
CA HIS A 4 33.30 -40.36 -17.32
C HIS A 4 32.84 -38.97 -17.70
N THR A 5 31.81 -38.83 -18.57
CA THR A 5 31.27 -37.53 -18.99
C THR A 5 30.40 -36.92 -17.90
N ASP A 6 29.62 -37.70 -17.17
CA ASP A 6 28.74 -37.22 -16.09
C ASP A 6 29.53 -36.78 -14.84
N SER A 7 30.65 -37.44 -14.52
CA SER A 7 31.48 -37.02 -13.40
C SER A 7 32.18 -35.67 -13.64
N ASN A 8 32.62 -35.41 -14.88
CA ASN A 8 33.21 -34.12 -15.25
C ASN A 8 32.18 -32.98 -15.30
N ALA A 9 30.96 -33.26 -15.75
CA ALA A 9 29.86 -32.26 -15.75
C ALA A 9 29.40 -31.94 -14.32
N LEU A 10 29.38 -32.93 -13.43
CA LEU A 10 29.07 -32.75 -12.02
C LEU A 10 30.20 -31.98 -11.30
N ALA A 11 31.48 -32.30 -11.57
CA ALA A 11 32.61 -31.57 -11.03
C ALA A 11 32.65 -30.11 -11.49
N LEU A 12 32.35 -29.82 -12.77
CA LEU A 12 32.22 -28.45 -13.30
C LEU A 12 31.07 -27.68 -12.67
N LYS A 13 29.90 -28.32 -12.43
CA LYS A 13 28.78 -27.71 -11.69
C LYS A 13 29.09 -27.43 -10.21
N LEU A 14 29.86 -28.30 -9.56
CA LEU A 14 30.30 -28.09 -8.18
C LEU A 14 31.34 -26.97 -8.11
N GLN A 15 32.28 -26.92 -9.05
CA GLN A 15 33.31 -25.88 -9.14
C GLN A 15 32.70 -24.49 -9.48
N SER A 16 31.67 -24.43 -10.31
CA SER A 16 30.97 -23.18 -10.61
C SER A 16 30.15 -22.65 -9.40
N ARG A 17 29.66 -23.53 -8.53
CA ARG A 17 29.02 -23.17 -7.27
C ARG A 17 29.98 -22.60 -6.24
N ASP A 18 31.24 -23.07 -6.20
CA ASP A 18 32.25 -22.56 -5.26
C ASP A 18 32.89 -21.25 -5.77
N ALA A 19 32.98 -21.03 -7.08
CA ALA A 19 33.51 -19.79 -7.67
C ALA A 19 32.61 -18.55 -7.43
N THR A 20 31.32 -18.74 -7.11
CA THR A 20 30.36 -17.68 -6.79
C THR A 20 30.13 -17.50 -5.27
N ARG A 21 30.83 -18.27 -4.42
CA ARG A 21 30.77 -18.09 -2.96
C ARG A 21 31.67 -16.94 -2.56
N GLU A 22 31.04 -15.82 -2.22
CA GLU A 22 31.73 -14.72 -1.57
C GLU A 22 32.46 -15.17 -0.28
N PRO A 23 33.63 -14.59 0.04
CA PRO A 23 34.34 -14.87 1.30
C PRO A 23 33.42 -14.64 2.49
N THR A 24 33.43 -15.53 3.46
CA THR A 24 32.55 -15.46 4.64
C THR A 24 32.63 -14.13 5.39
N TRP A 25 33.81 -13.52 5.44
CA TRP A 25 33.97 -12.20 6.06
C TRP A 25 33.22 -11.09 5.33
N VAL A 26 33.19 -11.10 3.99
CA VAL A 26 32.41 -10.12 3.18
C VAL A 26 30.95 -10.27 3.49
N ARG A 27 30.42 -11.48 3.52
CA ARG A 27 29.03 -11.78 3.86
C ARG A 27 28.68 -11.24 5.25
N TYR A 28 29.47 -11.53 6.27
CA TYR A 28 29.23 -11.05 7.63
C TYR A 28 29.35 -9.54 7.74
N THR A 29 30.31 -8.92 7.06
CA THR A 29 30.45 -7.46 7.02
C THR A 29 29.21 -6.80 6.39
N LEU A 30 28.74 -7.30 5.25
CA LEU A 30 27.53 -6.78 4.60
C LEU A 30 26.27 -6.93 5.48
N ILE A 31 26.10 -8.10 6.10
CA ILE A 31 24.99 -8.34 7.04
C ILE A 31 25.09 -7.38 8.24
N THR A 32 26.27 -7.21 8.83
CA THR A 32 26.47 -6.32 9.98
C THR A 32 26.16 -4.86 9.60
N VAL A 33 26.67 -4.38 8.48
CA VAL A 33 26.38 -3.02 7.99
C VAL A 33 24.88 -2.84 7.75
N ALA A 34 24.23 -3.80 7.10
CA ALA A 34 22.78 -3.76 6.85
C ALA A 34 21.99 -3.75 8.18
N LEU A 35 22.38 -4.58 9.16
CA LEU A 35 21.73 -4.62 10.47
C LEU A 35 21.93 -3.33 11.26
N ILE A 36 23.14 -2.76 11.26
CA ILE A 36 23.43 -1.48 11.93
C ILE A 36 22.59 -0.37 11.30
N PHE A 37 22.54 -0.31 9.96
CA PHE A 37 21.71 0.65 9.25
C PHE A 37 20.23 0.49 9.60
N PHE A 38 19.72 -0.74 9.55
CA PHE A 38 18.33 -1.04 9.89
C PHE A 38 17.99 -0.64 11.34
N LEU A 39 18.84 -1.02 12.31
CA LEU A 39 18.63 -0.69 13.72
C LEU A 39 18.72 0.80 13.98
N SER A 40 19.69 1.53 13.38
CA SER A 40 19.87 2.96 13.62
C SER A 40 18.84 3.82 12.87
N CYS A 41 18.52 3.51 11.61
CA CYS A 41 17.67 4.35 10.78
C CYS A 41 16.17 4.03 10.88
N LEU A 42 15.79 2.78 11.18
CA LEU A 42 14.40 2.36 11.24
C LEU A 42 13.93 2.04 12.67
N MET A 43 14.67 1.21 13.39
CA MET A 43 14.21 0.79 14.72
C MET A 43 14.37 1.88 15.77
N LEU A 44 15.49 2.61 15.77
CA LEU A 44 15.72 3.65 16.77
C LEU A 44 14.67 4.76 16.72
N PRO A 45 14.32 5.41 15.58
CA PRO A 45 13.24 6.38 15.51
C PRO A 45 11.88 5.82 15.93
N LEU A 46 11.57 4.57 15.54
CA LEU A 46 10.33 3.91 15.94
C LEU A 46 10.25 3.72 17.46
N ILE A 47 11.33 3.26 18.09
CA ILE A 47 11.40 3.12 19.55
C ILE A 47 11.25 4.47 20.23
N LEU A 48 11.89 5.52 19.71
CA LEU A 48 11.81 6.86 20.26
C LEU A 48 10.39 7.43 20.25
N VAL A 49 9.56 7.11 19.24
CA VAL A 49 8.13 7.49 19.24
C VAL A 49 7.43 6.94 20.48
N PHE A 50 7.64 5.67 20.81
CA PHE A 50 7.03 5.07 22.00
C PHE A 50 7.63 5.62 23.30
N VAL A 51 8.95 5.82 23.36
CA VAL A 51 9.60 6.40 24.54
C VAL A 51 9.06 7.79 24.85
N GLU A 52 8.97 8.67 23.85
CA GLU A 52 8.42 10.02 24.02
C GLU A 52 6.90 9.99 24.32
N ALA A 53 6.15 9.05 23.74
CA ALA A 53 4.74 8.88 24.01
C ALA A 53 4.46 8.57 25.50
N PHE A 54 5.30 7.77 26.15
CA PHE A 54 5.14 7.38 27.56
C PHE A 54 5.91 8.26 28.55
N LYS A 55 6.66 9.25 28.09
CA LYS A 55 7.54 10.09 28.92
C LYS A 55 6.83 10.83 30.06
N GLN A 56 5.58 11.25 29.84
CA GLN A 56 4.77 11.94 30.84
C GLN A 56 3.85 10.99 31.64
N GLY A 57 4.03 9.69 31.46
CA GLY A 57 3.24 8.67 32.15
C GLY A 57 2.04 8.16 31.37
N LEU A 58 1.54 7.02 31.85
CA LEU A 58 0.44 6.30 31.19
C LEU A 58 -0.88 7.09 31.18
N GLU A 59 -1.12 7.90 32.22
CA GLU A 59 -2.33 8.71 32.32
C GLU A 59 -2.42 9.73 31.19
N VAL A 60 -1.34 10.51 30.96
CA VAL A 60 -1.27 11.49 29.86
C VAL A 60 -1.38 10.81 28.50
N TYR A 61 -0.76 9.64 28.34
CA TYR A 61 -0.87 8.84 27.13
C TYR A 61 -2.34 8.45 26.84
N VAL A 62 -3.04 7.90 27.83
CA VAL A 62 -4.43 7.50 27.66
C VAL A 62 -5.34 8.70 27.42
N GLN A 63 -5.15 9.81 28.16
CA GLN A 63 -5.90 11.05 27.94
C GLN A 63 -5.75 11.57 26.51
N ALA A 64 -4.54 11.57 25.95
CA ALA A 64 -4.31 11.98 24.57
C ALA A 64 -5.03 11.09 23.54
N LEU A 65 -5.18 9.78 23.81
CA LEU A 65 -5.88 8.86 22.91
C LEU A 65 -7.41 8.95 23.00
N ILE A 66 -7.96 9.29 24.17
CA ILE A 66 -9.43 9.43 24.35
C ILE A 66 -9.92 10.86 24.13
N ASP A 67 -9.02 11.77 23.82
CA ASP A 67 -9.36 13.17 23.48
C ASP A 67 -10.38 13.20 22.33
N PRO A 68 -11.45 14.04 22.41
CA PRO A 68 -12.47 14.11 21.37
C PRO A 68 -11.93 14.42 19.97
N ASP A 69 -10.91 15.28 19.86
CA ASP A 69 -10.30 15.62 18.57
C ASP A 69 -9.49 14.44 18.01
N THR A 70 -8.78 13.71 18.86
CA THR A 70 -8.09 12.48 18.49
C THR A 70 -9.07 11.43 17.99
N LEU A 71 -10.18 11.19 18.72
CA LEU A 71 -11.19 10.22 18.31
C LEU A 71 -11.88 10.59 17.00
N SER A 72 -12.14 11.89 16.77
CA SER A 72 -12.69 12.36 15.50
C SER A 72 -11.69 12.16 14.35
N ALA A 73 -10.40 12.40 14.57
CA ALA A 73 -9.34 12.17 13.61
C ALA A 73 -9.19 10.68 13.26
N VAL A 74 -9.28 9.79 14.25
CA VAL A 74 -9.32 8.32 14.04
C VAL A 74 -10.51 7.94 13.18
N LYS A 75 -11.71 8.41 13.54
CA LYS A 75 -12.95 8.12 12.81
C LYS A 75 -12.86 8.60 11.36
N LEU A 76 -12.36 9.81 11.12
CA LEU A 76 -12.21 10.35 9.78
C LEU A 76 -11.19 9.56 8.95
N THR A 77 -10.05 9.18 9.55
CA THR A 77 -9.03 8.36 8.88
C THR A 77 -9.59 7.00 8.46
N LEU A 78 -10.31 6.34 9.35
CA LEU A 78 -10.97 5.06 9.06
C LEU A 78 -12.08 5.21 8.01
N LEU A 79 -12.89 6.26 8.09
CA LEU A 79 -13.93 6.56 7.11
C LEU A 79 -13.32 6.80 5.71
N THR A 80 -12.27 7.61 5.64
CA THR A 80 -11.55 7.88 4.40
C THR A 80 -11.00 6.59 3.80
N ALA A 81 -10.36 5.74 4.61
CA ALA A 81 -9.86 4.45 4.18
C ALA A 81 -11.00 3.52 3.72
N ALA A 82 -12.10 3.45 4.48
CA ALA A 82 -13.25 2.61 4.17
C ALA A 82 -13.94 2.99 2.84
N ILE A 83 -13.89 4.25 2.43
CA ILE A 83 -14.42 4.70 1.14
C ILE A 83 -13.37 4.55 0.04
N ALA A 84 -12.14 5.00 0.28
CA ALA A 84 -11.10 5.03 -0.73
C ALA A 84 -10.61 3.64 -1.14
N VAL A 85 -10.45 2.69 -0.18
CA VAL A 85 -9.91 1.37 -0.48
C VAL A 85 -10.79 0.56 -1.43
N PRO A 86 -12.11 0.41 -1.23
CA PRO A 86 -12.96 -0.31 -2.18
C PRO A 86 -12.94 0.27 -3.59
N ILE A 87 -12.97 1.60 -3.73
CA ILE A 87 -12.92 2.28 -5.03
C ILE A 87 -11.61 1.94 -5.75
N LYS A 88 -10.49 2.00 -5.04
CA LYS A 88 -9.16 1.67 -5.59
C LYS A 88 -9.02 0.18 -5.93
N VAL A 89 -9.62 -0.70 -5.14
CA VAL A 89 -9.64 -2.14 -5.41
C VAL A 89 -10.37 -2.41 -6.72
N ILE A 90 -11.56 -1.84 -6.90
CA ILE A 90 -12.35 -2.01 -8.14
C ILE A 90 -11.54 -1.50 -9.34
N PHE A 91 -11.00 -0.28 -9.25
CA PHE A 91 -10.20 0.31 -10.32
C PHE A 91 -8.91 -0.49 -10.57
N GLY A 92 -8.18 -0.85 -9.51
CA GLY A 92 -6.90 -1.56 -9.58
C GLY A 92 -7.04 -2.96 -10.19
N VAL A 93 -8.09 -3.71 -9.82
CA VAL A 93 -8.41 -5.00 -10.40
C VAL A 93 -8.79 -4.86 -11.88
N ALA A 94 -9.64 -3.90 -12.22
CA ALA A 94 -10.03 -3.65 -13.61
C ALA A 94 -8.84 -3.25 -14.47
N ALA A 95 -7.99 -2.36 -13.97
CA ALA A 95 -6.77 -1.90 -14.65
C ALA A 95 -5.75 -3.04 -14.83
N ALA A 96 -5.50 -3.80 -13.76
CA ALA A 96 -4.59 -4.95 -13.82
C ALA A 96 -5.09 -6.02 -14.79
N TRP A 97 -6.37 -6.33 -14.76
CA TRP A 97 -6.98 -7.28 -15.68
C TRP A 97 -6.87 -6.81 -17.14
N ALA A 98 -7.19 -5.53 -17.40
CA ALA A 98 -7.07 -4.95 -18.73
C ALA A 98 -5.61 -4.98 -19.25
N VAL A 99 -4.65 -4.60 -18.41
CA VAL A 99 -3.23 -4.54 -18.80
C VAL A 99 -2.65 -5.95 -18.95
N SER A 100 -2.96 -6.90 -18.08
CA SER A 100 -2.31 -8.22 -18.07
C SER A 100 -2.89 -9.18 -19.10
N LYS A 101 -4.22 -9.19 -19.28
CA LYS A 101 -4.89 -10.21 -20.09
C LYS A 101 -5.25 -9.77 -21.51
N PHE A 102 -5.23 -8.47 -21.81
CA PHE A 102 -5.62 -7.97 -23.13
C PHE A 102 -4.47 -7.27 -23.85
N GLN A 103 -4.46 -7.43 -25.18
CA GLN A 103 -3.57 -6.70 -26.07
C GLN A 103 -4.38 -5.63 -26.80
N PHE A 104 -4.07 -4.35 -26.54
CA PHE A 104 -4.76 -3.21 -27.16
C PHE A 104 -3.79 -2.06 -27.44
N LYS A 105 -4.16 -1.23 -28.41
CA LYS A 105 -3.41 0.00 -28.70
C LYS A 105 -3.58 0.98 -27.54
N GLY A 106 -2.47 1.40 -26.92
CA GLY A 106 -2.50 2.31 -25.76
C GLY A 106 -2.28 1.62 -24.39
N LYS A 107 -1.98 0.32 -24.35
CA LYS A 107 -1.61 -0.39 -23.12
C LYS A 107 -0.50 0.34 -22.36
N ALA A 108 0.57 0.75 -23.06
CA ALA A 108 1.68 1.50 -22.48
C ALA A 108 1.25 2.86 -21.90
N ILE A 109 0.32 3.56 -22.57
CA ILE A 109 -0.22 4.83 -22.07
C ILE A 109 -1.02 4.60 -20.80
N LEU A 110 -1.89 3.59 -20.77
CA LEU A 110 -2.67 3.24 -19.57
C LEU A 110 -1.74 2.91 -18.39
N THR A 111 -0.72 2.10 -18.60
CA THR A 111 0.27 1.76 -17.55
C THR A 111 0.98 3.03 -17.05
N THR A 112 1.41 3.92 -17.96
CA THR A 112 2.02 5.20 -17.59
C THR A 112 1.07 6.08 -16.77
N ILE A 113 -0.20 6.15 -17.13
CA ILE A 113 -1.22 6.92 -16.37
C ILE A 113 -1.44 6.32 -14.97
N ILE A 114 -1.48 4.98 -14.86
CA ILE A 114 -1.58 4.31 -13.56
C ILE A 114 -0.39 4.66 -12.67
N ASP A 115 0.81 4.76 -13.25
CA ASP A 115 2.05 5.04 -12.53
C ASP A 115 2.29 6.53 -12.26
N MET A 116 1.55 7.43 -12.92
CA MET A 116 1.73 8.88 -12.78
C MET A 116 1.71 9.37 -11.32
N PRO A 117 0.80 8.91 -10.43
CA PRO A 117 0.77 9.37 -9.05
C PRO A 117 2.06 9.11 -8.26
N PHE A 118 2.87 8.11 -8.64
CA PHE A 118 4.17 7.88 -8.02
C PHE A 118 5.22 8.94 -8.39
N SER A 119 5.07 9.55 -9.55
CA SER A 119 6.01 10.57 -10.05
C SER A 119 5.64 11.97 -9.57
N VAL A 120 4.43 12.17 -9.09
CA VAL A 120 3.92 13.48 -8.62
C VAL A 120 4.08 13.57 -7.10
N SER A 121 4.62 14.69 -6.63
CA SER A 121 4.65 14.95 -5.18
C SER A 121 3.23 14.97 -4.61
N PRO A 122 2.98 14.33 -3.45
CA PRO A 122 1.66 14.35 -2.81
C PRO A 122 1.09 15.76 -2.62
N VAL A 123 1.91 16.72 -2.25
CA VAL A 123 1.49 18.13 -2.08
C VAL A 123 1.01 18.72 -3.42
N ILE A 124 1.74 18.45 -4.50
CA ILE A 124 1.33 18.90 -5.84
C ILE A 124 0.02 18.24 -6.27
N ALA A 125 -0.16 16.96 -5.96
CA ALA A 125 -1.43 16.27 -6.20
C ALA A 125 -2.60 16.94 -5.46
N GLY A 126 -2.40 17.35 -4.20
CA GLY A 126 -3.38 18.15 -3.45
C GLY A 126 -3.68 19.48 -4.14
N LEU A 127 -2.66 20.21 -4.61
CA LEU A 127 -2.84 21.45 -5.36
C LEU A 127 -3.59 21.25 -6.68
N MET A 128 -3.35 20.14 -7.40
CA MET A 128 -4.12 19.81 -8.61
C MET A 128 -5.61 19.64 -8.29
N ILE A 129 -5.96 19.03 -7.18
CA ILE A 129 -7.34 18.91 -6.71
C ILE A 129 -7.92 20.29 -6.40
N VAL A 130 -7.15 21.18 -5.76
CA VAL A 130 -7.57 22.57 -5.50
C VAL A 130 -7.81 23.33 -6.83
N LEU A 131 -6.97 23.16 -7.83
CA LEU A 131 -7.14 23.80 -9.14
C LEU A 131 -8.38 23.30 -9.90
N ILE A 132 -8.81 22.07 -9.68
CA ILE A 132 -10.00 21.51 -10.33
C ILE A 132 -11.27 21.90 -9.57
N PHE A 133 -11.28 21.71 -8.24
CA PHE A 133 -12.48 21.77 -7.41
C PHE A 133 -12.57 23.02 -6.53
N GLY A 134 -11.54 23.87 -6.51
CA GLY A 134 -11.53 25.13 -5.75
C GLY A 134 -12.53 26.14 -6.30
N ALA A 135 -12.88 27.15 -5.52
CA ALA A 135 -13.84 28.19 -5.90
C ALA A 135 -13.49 28.90 -7.23
N GLN A 136 -12.19 29.05 -7.51
CA GLN A 136 -11.68 29.61 -8.77
C GLN A 136 -11.20 28.53 -9.75
N GLY A 137 -11.46 27.26 -9.45
CA GLY A 137 -11.04 26.12 -10.25
C GLY A 137 -12.00 25.84 -11.41
N TRP A 138 -11.64 24.86 -12.23
CA TRP A 138 -12.40 24.50 -13.43
C TRP A 138 -13.85 24.12 -13.15
N LEU A 139 -14.12 23.42 -12.06
CA LEU A 139 -15.45 22.98 -11.63
C LEU A 139 -16.03 23.86 -10.52
N GLY A 140 -15.29 24.87 -10.04
CA GLY A 140 -15.65 25.66 -8.86
C GLY A 140 -17.00 26.37 -8.99
N GLY A 141 -17.26 27.04 -10.11
CA GLY A 141 -18.52 27.71 -10.35
C GLY A 141 -19.71 26.74 -10.33
N TRP A 142 -19.62 25.62 -11.05
CA TRP A 142 -20.65 24.60 -11.09
C TRP A 142 -20.93 23.99 -9.72
N LEU A 143 -19.87 23.73 -8.94
CA LEU A 143 -19.98 23.18 -7.58
C LEU A 143 -20.66 24.15 -6.61
N MET A 144 -20.35 25.45 -6.72
CA MET A 144 -20.99 26.49 -5.91
C MET A 144 -22.47 26.64 -6.25
N ASP A 145 -22.81 26.59 -7.52
CA ASP A 145 -24.22 26.70 -7.98
C ASP A 145 -25.09 25.53 -7.48
N HIS A 146 -24.44 24.36 -7.16
CA HIS A 146 -25.12 23.18 -6.66
C HIS A 146 -24.91 22.92 -5.15
N ASP A 147 -24.30 23.88 -4.43
CA ASP A 147 -23.96 23.77 -2.99
C ASP A 147 -23.15 22.50 -2.63
N ILE A 148 -22.27 22.05 -3.55
CA ILE A 148 -21.43 20.87 -3.36
C ILE A 148 -20.06 21.31 -2.85
N LYS A 149 -19.71 20.90 -1.62
CA LYS A 149 -18.41 21.18 -1.00
C LYS A 149 -17.49 19.95 -1.15
N ILE A 150 -16.42 20.10 -1.94
CA ILE A 150 -15.39 19.09 -2.11
C ILE A 150 -14.16 19.45 -1.29
N LEU A 151 -13.62 20.67 -1.46
CA LEU A 151 -12.48 21.12 -0.66
C LEU A 151 -12.90 21.45 0.77
N TYR A 152 -11.97 21.28 1.68
CA TYR A 152 -12.17 21.49 3.11
C TYR A 152 -13.33 20.64 3.68
N ALA A 153 -13.53 19.47 3.07
CA ALA A 153 -14.57 18.52 3.41
C ALA A 153 -14.10 17.08 3.14
N VAL A 154 -14.81 16.10 3.67
CA VAL A 154 -14.48 14.67 3.53
C VAL A 154 -14.27 14.22 2.07
N PRO A 155 -15.08 14.65 1.08
CA PRO A 155 -14.89 14.25 -0.31
C PRO A 155 -13.50 14.62 -0.87
N GLY A 156 -12.99 15.81 -0.55
CA GLY A 156 -11.65 16.23 -0.98
C GLY A 156 -10.54 15.34 -0.41
N ILE A 157 -10.65 14.98 0.87
CA ILE A 157 -9.72 14.07 1.55
C ILE A 157 -9.74 12.68 0.88
N VAL A 158 -10.92 12.16 0.60
CA VAL A 158 -11.10 10.87 -0.09
C VAL A 158 -10.50 10.91 -1.49
N LEU A 159 -10.76 11.95 -2.28
CA LEU A 159 -10.21 12.12 -3.63
C LEU A 159 -8.68 12.19 -3.61
N ALA A 160 -8.10 12.97 -2.68
CA ALA A 160 -6.66 13.08 -2.51
C ALA A 160 -6.03 11.71 -2.16
N THR A 161 -6.64 10.99 -1.23
CA THR A 161 -6.20 9.66 -0.84
C THR A 161 -6.33 8.66 -1.99
N ILE A 162 -7.41 8.68 -2.76
CA ILE A 162 -7.58 7.83 -3.94
C ILE A 162 -6.49 8.12 -4.95
N PHE A 163 -6.28 9.37 -5.33
CA PHE A 163 -5.32 9.76 -6.36
C PHE A 163 -3.92 9.23 -6.05
N ILE A 164 -3.41 9.49 -4.83
CA ILE A 164 -2.04 9.08 -4.44
C ILE A 164 -1.89 7.56 -4.35
N THR A 165 -2.94 6.84 -3.97
CA THR A 165 -2.83 5.42 -3.64
C THR A 165 -3.45 4.48 -4.67
N VAL A 166 -4.03 5.00 -5.74
CA VAL A 166 -4.62 4.21 -6.85
C VAL A 166 -3.65 3.21 -7.48
N PRO A 167 -2.35 3.51 -7.67
CA PRO A 167 -1.44 2.59 -8.34
C PRO A 167 -1.15 1.32 -7.53
N PHE A 168 -1.28 1.34 -6.21
CA PHE A 168 -0.79 0.25 -5.34
C PHE A 168 -1.43 -1.10 -5.67
N VAL A 169 -2.75 -1.15 -5.83
CA VAL A 169 -3.46 -2.40 -6.14
C VAL A 169 -3.13 -2.89 -7.55
N ALA A 170 -3.12 -1.99 -8.54
CA ALA A 170 -2.81 -2.36 -9.92
C ALA A 170 -1.37 -2.88 -10.06
N ARG A 171 -0.40 -2.22 -9.43
CA ARG A 171 1.01 -2.63 -9.45
C ARG A 171 1.29 -3.95 -8.78
N GLU A 172 0.50 -4.31 -7.78
CA GLU A 172 0.60 -5.61 -7.13
C GLU A 172 0.03 -6.72 -8.02
N LEU A 173 -1.10 -6.45 -8.67
CA LEU A 173 -1.80 -7.46 -9.45
C LEU A 173 -1.25 -7.67 -10.87
N ILE A 174 -0.73 -6.63 -11.52
CA ILE A 174 -0.24 -6.74 -12.91
C ILE A 174 0.83 -7.84 -13.06
N PRO A 175 1.95 -7.83 -12.30
CA PRO A 175 2.98 -8.85 -12.44
C PRO A 175 2.47 -10.25 -12.04
N LEU A 176 1.58 -10.33 -11.04
CA LEU A 176 0.97 -11.58 -10.63
C LEU A 176 0.13 -12.19 -11.77
N MET A 177 -0.75 -11.39 -12.38
CA MET A 177 -1.59 -11.83 -13.49
C MET A 177 -0.76 -12.14 -14.76
N GLU A 178 0.32 -11.41 -15.02
CA GLU A 178 1.22 -11.69 -16.14
C GLU A 178 2.00 -12.98 -15.93
N ALA A 179 2.43 -13.27 -14.71
CA ALA A 179 3.13 -14.52 -14.38
C ALA A 179 2.21 -15.75 -14.45
N GLN A 180 0.92 -15.60 -14.18
CA GLN A 180 -0.08 -16.70 -14.30
C GLN A 180 -0.41 -17.06 -15.75
N GLY A 181 -0.15 -16.17 -16.73
CA GLY A 181 -0.52 -16.38 -18.12
C GLY A 181 -2.03 -16.34 -18.37
N THR A 182 -2.48 -16.87 -19.50
CA THR A 182 -3.90 -16.88 -19.94
C THR A 182 -4.48 -18.27 -20.12
N GLU A 183 -3.72 -19.32 -19.84
CA GLU A 183 -4.09 -20.70 -20.18
C GLU A 183 -5.38 -21.15 -19.51
N GLU A 184 -5.58 -20.80 -18.24
CA GLU A 184 -6.77 -21.21 -17.48
C GLU A 184 -8.03 -20.46 -17.93
N GLU A 185 -7.90 -19.17 -18.26
CA GLU A 185 -9.01 -18.38 -18.80
C GLU A 185 -9.40 -18.86 -20.21
N GLU A 186 -8.41 -19.19 -21.05
CA GLU A 186 -8.65 -19.73 -22.38
C GLU A 186 -9.34 -21.10 -22.30
N ALA A 187 -8.90 -21.97 -21.41
CA ALA A 187 -9.56 -23.26 -21.17
C ALA A 187 -11.02 -23.09 -20.72
N ALA A 188 -11.29 -22.14 -19.81
CA ALA A 188 -12.64 -21.84 -19.36
C ALA A 188 -13.55 -21.36 -20.51
N ILE A 189 -13.03 -20.51 -21.41
CA ILE A 189 -13.75 -20.00 -22.58
C ILE A 189 -14.05 -21.16 -23.57
N VAL A 190 -13.08 -22.03 -23.81
CA VAL A 190 -13.27 -23.21 -24.66
C VAL A 190 -14.35 -24.14 -24.11
N LEU A 191 -14.47 -24.24 -22.78
CA LEU A 191 -15.54 -25.00 -22.11
C LEU A 191 -16.89 -24.25 -22.08
N GLY A 192 -17.01 -23.09 -22.74
CA GLY A 192 -18.24 -22.33 -22.88
C GLY A 192 -18.53 -21.31 -21.80
N ALA A 193 -17.54 -20.97 -20.95
CA ALA A 193 -17.70 -19.91 -19.98
C ALA A 193 -17.75 -18.53 -20.67
N SER A 194 -18.66 -17.65 -20.22
CA SER A 194 -18.63 -16.25 -20.63
C SER A 194 -17.46 -15.50 -19.96
N GLY A 195 -17.01 -14.38 -20.54
CA GLY A 195 -15.92 -13.59 -19.95
C GLY A 195 -16.17 -13.17 -18.49
N TRP A 196 -17.42 -12.87 -18.13
CA TRP A 196 -17.81 -12.57 -16.74
C TRP A 196 -17.71 -13.80 -15.81
N GLN A 197 -18.11 -14.97 -16.32
CA GLN A 197 -17.95 -16.23 -15.58
C GLN A 197 -16.47 -16.59 -15.40
N THR A 198 -15.66 -16.41 -16.44
CA THR A 198 -14.20 -16.61 -16.37
C THR A 198 -13.57 -15.70 -15.34
N PHE A 199 -13.92 -14.41 -15.33
CA PHE A 199 -13.41 -13.47 -14.32
C PHE A 199 -13.72 -13.92 -12.89
N TRP A 200 -14.99 -14.22 -12.57
CA TRP A 200 -15.39 -14.55 -11.20
C TRP A 200 -14.98 -15.95 -10.74
N LYS A 201 -14.91 -16.93 -11.66
CA LYS A 201 -14.65 -18.33 -11.31
C LYS A 201 -13.19 -18.76 -11.50
N VAL A 202 -12.43 -18.04 -12.32
CA VAL A 202 -11.03 -18.37 -12.63
C VAL A 202 -10.11 -17.21 -12.22
N THR A 203 -10.22 -16.05 -12.86
CA THR A 203 -9.27 -14.94 -12.66
C THR A 203 -9.26 -14.45 -11.21
N LEU A 204 -10.42 -14.13 -10.63
CA LEU A 204 -10.50 -13.58 -9.28
C LEU A 204 -10.04 -14.56 -8.18
N PRO A 205 -10.41 -15.84 -8.20
CA PRO A 205 -9.87 -16.82 -7.25
C PRO A 205 -8.36 -16.99 -7.35
N ASN A 206 -7.79 -16.94 -8.56
CA ASN A 206 -6.36 -17.11 -8.77
C ASN A 206 -5.55 -15.93 -8.22
N ILE A 207 -6.08 -14.71 -8.30
CA ILE A 207 -5.41 -13.51 -7.78
C ILE A 207 -5.78 -13.18 -6.34
N LYS A 208 -6.66 -13.93 -5.70
CA LYS A 208 -7.25 -13.59 -4.39
C LYS A 208 -6.22 -13.20 -3.34
N TRP A 209 -5.10 -13.90 -3.27
CA TRP A 209 -4.06 -13.64 -2.29
C TRP A 209 -3.28 -12.36 -2.59
N GLY A 210 -2.88 -12.16 -3.84
CA GLY A 210 -2.26 -10.90 -4.26
C GLY A 210 -3.20 -9.71 -4.09
N LEU A 211 -4.51 -9.91 -4.32
CA LEU A 211 -5.52 -8.90 -4.07
C LEU A 211 -5.61 -8.54 -2.59
N ILE A 212 -5.69 -9.53 -1.70
CA ILE A 212 -5.71 -9.30 -0.24
C ILE A 212 -4.43 -8.56 0.20
N TYR A 213 -3.29 -8.97 -0.31
CA TYR A 213 -2.01 -8.31 -0.06
C TYR A 213 -2.03 -6.84 -0.53
N GLY A 214 -2.43 -6.59 -1.78
CA GLY A 214 -2.56 -5.25 -2.34
C GLY A 214 -3.54 -4.38 -1.54
N VAL A 215 -4.65 -4.95 -1.06
CA VAL A 215 -5.62 -4.26 -0.19
C VAL A 215 -5.00 -3.86 1.14
N ILE A 216 -4.27 -4.75 1.80
CA ILE A 216 -3.62 -4.47 3.09
C ILE A 216 -2.60 -3.35 2.93
N LEU A 217 -1.73 -3.42 1.91
CA LEU A 217 -0.73 -2.41 1.62
C LEU A 217 -1.37 -1.06 1.27
N CYS A 218 -2.40 -1.09 0.44
CA CYS A 218 -3.16 0.08 0.05
C CYS A 218 -3.86 0.75 1.24
N ASN A 219 -4.41 -0.04 2.17
CA ASN A 219 -5.06 0.47 3.37
C ASN A 219 -4.05 1.13 4.31
N ALA A 220 -2.91 0.48 4.57
CA ALA A 220 -1.84 1.05 5.39
C ALA A 220 -1.35 2.40 4.82
N ARG A 221 -1.14 2.47 3.49
CA ARG A 221 -0.72 3.70 2.81
C ARG A 221 -1.80 4.79 2.85
N ALA A 222 -3.08 4.43 2.73
CA ALA A 222 -4.19 5.38 2.78
C ALA A 222 -4.35 6.01 4.17
N MET A 223 -4.21 5.23 5.25
CA MET A 223 -4.31 5.73 6.62
C MET A 223 -3.15 6.67 7.00
N GLY A 224 -1.98 6.48 6.40
CA GLY A 224 -0.80 7.33 6.61
C GLY A 224 -0.67 8.49 5.62
N GLU A 225 -1.70 8.77 4.78
CA GLU A 225 -1.60 9.87 3.82
C GLU A 225 -1.65 11.23 4.52
N PHE A 226 -0.63 12.04 4.24
CA PHE A 226 -0.46 13.37 4.82
C PHE A 226 -0.37 14.45 3.75
N GLY A 227 0.56 14.32 2.80
CA GLY A 227 0.95 15.40 1.90
C GLY A 227 -0.17 15.97 1.03
N ALA A 228 -0.97 15.12 0.37
CA ALA A 228 -2.08 15.58 -0.44
C ALA A 228 -3.27 16.02 0.42
N VAL A 229 -3.49 15.29 1.51
CA VAL A 229 -4.59 15.57 2.44
C VAL A 229 -4.39 16.91 3.16
N SER A 230 -3.16 17.28 3.53
CA SER A 230 -2.86 18.56 4.20
C SER A 230 -3.28 19.77 3.36
N VAL A 231 -3.21 19.67 2.03
CA VAL A 231 -3.60 20.74 1.11
C VAL A 231 -5.12 20.89 1.00
N VAL A 232 -5.87 19.77 1.01
CA VAL A 232 -7.31 19.76 0.70
C VAL A 232 -8.21 19.75 1.93
N SER A 233 -7.67 19.43 3.12
CA SER A 233 -8.48 19.23 4.33
C SER A 233 -8.92 20.54 5.01
N GLY A 234 -8.11 21.60 4.92
CA GLY A 234 -8.36 22.86 5.64
C GLY A 234 -8.08 22.82 7.16
N HIS A 235 -7.58 21.69 7.68
CA HIS A 235 -7.15 21.52 9.08
C HIS A 235 -8.23 21.85 10.14
N ILE A 236 -9.50 21.58 9.83
CA ILE A 236 -10.61 21.85 10.77
C ILE A 236 -10.68 20.71 11.78
N ARG A 237 -10.42 21.01 13.07
CA ARG A 237 -10.49 20.03 14.15
C ARG A 237 -11.92 19.48 14.28
N GLY A 238 -12.01 18.18 14.52
CA GLY A 238 -13.29 17.49 14.67
C GLY A 238 -14.00 17.18 13.35
N GLU A 239 -13.63 17.83 12.22
CA GLU A 239 -14.33 17.70 10.93
C GLU A 239 -13.47 17.13 9.81
N THR A 240 -12.31 17.75 9.55
CA THR A 240 -11.47 17.41 8.38
C THR A 240 -10.03 17.03 8.72
N ASN A 241 -9.73 16.89 10.00
CA ASN A 241 -8.41 16.45 10.46
C ASN A 241 -8.32 14.93 10.46
N THR A 242 -7.46 14.39 9.60
CA THR A 242 -7.06 12.97 9.67
C THR A 242 -6.01 12.77 10.77
N LEU A 243 -5.75 11.52 11.13
CA LEU A 243 -4.80 11.20 12.20
C LEU A 243 -3.39 11.79 11.95
N PRO A 244 -2.79 11.69 10.75
CA PRO A 244 -1.51 12.34 10.47
C PRO A 244 -1.54 13.86 10.62
N LEU A 245 -2.63 14.53 10.20
CA LEU A 245 -2.78 15.98 10.37
C LEU A 245 -2.96 16.37 11.84
N HIS A 246 -3.66 15.55 12.61
CA HIS A 246 -3.83 15.81 14.03
C HIS A 246 -2.50 15.70 14.80
N VAL A 247 -1.64 14.72 14.43
CA VAL A 247 -0.27 14.64 14.95
C VAL A 247 0.52 15.91 14.65
N GLU A 248 0.43 16.44 13.42
CA GLU A 248 1.10 17.68 13.03
C GLU A 248 0.63 18.87 13.89
N ILE A 249 -0.68 18.99 14.10
CA ILE A 249 -1.25 20.07 14.93
C ILE A 249 -0.75 19.98 16.36
N LEU A 250 -0.82 18.80 17.00
CA LEU A 250 -0.32 18.60 18.36
C LEU A 250 1.16 18.90 18.47
N TYR A 251 1.95 18.55 17.45
CA TYR A 251 3.38 18.84 17.41
C TYR A 251 3.65 20.34 17.31
N ASN A 252 2.93 21.05 16.44
CA ASN A 252 3.05 22.50 16.26
C ASN A 252 2.57 23.30 17.49
N GLU A 253 1.69 22.73 18.31
CA GLU A 253 1.25 23.29 19.59
C GLU A 253 2.17 22.96 20.77
N TYR A 254 3.32 22.33 20.48
CA TYR A 254 4.31 21.92 21.49
C TYR A 254 3.79 20.90 22.51
N THR A 255 2.68 20.23 22.24
CA THR A 255 2.14 19.13 23.05
C THR A 255 2.78 17.79 22.62
N PHE A 256 4.09 17.70 22.72
CA PHE A 256 4.88 16.61 22.14
C PHE A 256 4.45 15.22 22.64
N SER A 257 4.20 15.06 23.93
CA SER A 257 3.79 13.74 24.44
C SER A 257 2.46 13.26 23.85
N ALA A 258 1.50 14.17 23.66
CA ALA A 258 0.24 13.84 22.98
C ALA A 258 0.46 13.54 21.49
N ALA A 259 1.29 14.34 20.79
CA ALA A 259 1.66 14.10 19.40
C ALA A 259 2.29 12.70 19.22
N PHE A 260 3.23 12.32 20.10
CA PHE A 260 3.85 11.01 20.05
C PHE A 260 2.91 9.89 20.48
N ALA A 261 1.98 10.12 21.42
CA ALA A 261 0.94 9.16 21.79
C ALA A 261 0.05 8.83 20.59
N VAL A 262 -0.43 9.85 19.88
CA VAL A 262 -1.24 9.67 18.66
C VAL A 262 -0.42 9.06 17.52
N SER A 263 0.87 9.44 17.37
CA SER A 263 1.78 8.83 16.41
C SER A 263 2.02 7.35 16.68
N SER A 264 2.09 6.94 17.95
CA SER A 264 2.25 5.53 18.35
C SER A 264 1.05 4.68 17.92
N LEU A 265 -0.16 5.24 17.85
CA LEU A 265 -1.34 4.56 17.32
C LEU A 265 -1.19 4.28 15.81
N LEU A 266 -0.70 5.26 15.03
CA LEU A 266 -0.39 5.05 13.61
C LEU A 266 0.70 3.98 13.41
N ALA A 267 1.78 4.06 14.23
CA ALA A 267 2.84 3.07 14.20
C ALA A 267 2.33 1.66 14.56
N PHE A 268 1.46 1.54 15.55
CA PHE A 268 0.82 0.27 15.89
C PHE A 268 -0.05 -0.28 14.77
N LEU A 269 -0.86 0.56 14.11
CA LEU A 269 -1.65 0.17 12.94
C LEU A 269 -0.76 -0.29 11.78
N ALA A 270 0.35 0.41 11.52
CA ALA A 270 1.32 0.01 10.51
C ALA A 270 1.99 -1.34 10.84
N LEU A 271 2.38 -1.56 12.09
CA LEU A 271 2.93 -2.84 12.54
C LEU A 271 1.90 -3.97 12.42
N LEU A 272 0.65 -3.72 12.79
CA LEU A 272 -0.43 -4.70 12.66
C LEU A 272 -0.63 -5.11 11.19
N THR A 273 -0.63 -4.14 10.27
CA THR A 273 -0.75 -4.43 8.83
C THR A 273 0.45 -5.21 8.30
N LEU A 274 1.66 -4.92 8.79
CA LEU A 274 2.87 -5.66 8.43
C LEU A 274 2.83 -7.11 8.95
N VAL A 275 2.41 -7.31 10.19
CA VAL A 275 2.25 -8.65 10.77
C VAL A 275 1.20 -9.45 10.00
N LEU A 276 0.06 -8.83 9.68
CA LEU A 276 -1.00 -9.46 8.88
C LEU A 276 -0.49 -9.85 7.47
N LYS A 277 0.27 -8.96 6.84
CA LYS A 277 0.95 -9.22 5.57
C LYS A 277 1.85 -10.46 5.65
N THR A 278 2.79 -10.46 6.60
CA THR A 278 3.75 -11.56 6.77
C THR A 278 3.05 -12.88 7.11
N TRP A 279 2.00 -12.83 7.91
CA TRP A 279 1.21 -14.01 8.23
C TRP A 279 0.53 -14.60 6.98
N LEU A 280 0.02 -13.75 6.09
CA LEU A 280 -0.57 -14.18 4.81
C LEU A 280 0.49 -14.82 3.90
N GLU A 281 1.67 -14.21 3.76
CA GLU A 281 2.78 -14.76 2.97
C GLU A 281 3.18 -16.16 3.44
N LEU A 282 3.33 -16.35 4.75
CA LEU A 282 3.68 -17.66 5.33
C LEU A 282 2.61 -18.74 5.10
N HIS A 283 1.35 -18.36 4.83
CA HIS A 283 0.28 -19.30 4.54
C HIS A 283 0.16 -19.62 3.05
N GLN A 284 0.75 -18.81 2.16
CA GLN A 284 0.82 -19.09 0.72
C GLN A 284 1.90 -20.11 0.37
N ASP A 285 3.03 -20.10 1.10
CA ASP A 285 4.19 -20.97 0.84
C ASP A 285 4.01 -22.43 1.29
N LYS A 286 2.81 -22.84 1.71
CA LYS A 286 2.55 -24.27 1.95
C LYS A 286 2.23 -24.95 0.60
N PRO A 287 3.16 -25.76 0.04
CA PRO A 287 2.86 -26.54 -1.15
C PRO A 287 1.67 -27.46 -0.84
N GLU A 288 0.66 -27.44 -1.69
CA GLU A 288 -0.36 -28.50 -1.65
C GLU A 288 0.36 -29.84 -1.78
N PRO A 289 0.12 -30.81 -0.88
CA PRO A 289 0.67 -32.14 -1.03
C PRO A 289 0.14 -32.71 -2.36
N HIS A 290 1.03 -32.80 -3.35
CA HIS A 290 0.75 -33.62 -4.51
C HIS A 290 0.31 -34.99 -4.01
N SER A 291 -0.96 -35.30 -4.16
CA SER A 291 -1.49 -36.65 -4.01
C SER A 291 -0.84 -37.52 -5.08
N THR A 292 0.34 -38.05 -4.75
CA THR A 292 0.88 -39.24 -5.40
C THR A 292 0.09 -40.41 -4.88
N ASP A 293 -1.04 -40.68 -5.51
CA ASP A 293 -1.69 -41.96 -5.39
C ASP A 293 -2.21 -42.43 -6.76
N SER A 294 -1.60 -43.57 -7.12
CA SER A 294 -1.91 -44.58 -8.13
C SER A 294 -1.62 -44.28 -9.59
#